data_5ce821bf8db2218c77d040752cdc8d20
#
_entry.id   5ce821bf8db2218c77d040752cdc8d20
#
_cell.length_a   1.000
_cell.length_b   1.000
_cell.length_c   1.000
_cell.angle_alpha   90.00
_cell.angle_beta   90.00
_cell.angle_gamma   90.00
#
_symmetry.space_group_name_H-M   'P 1'
#
loop_
_entity.id
_entity.type
_entity.pdbx_description
1 polymer ?
#
loop_
_entity_poly.entity_id
_entity_poly.type
_entity_poly.pdbx_seq_one_letter_code
_entity_poly.pdbx_strand_id
1 'polypeptide(L)'
;MSNKLDLYTINNHYGNFLHNRDNKSPNVSGNKSTRPFVGIIIMVNNKNYIVPLTSPKPKHLTMRTQPDFMKIDNGNLGAMNFNNMVPIDPSLCNKIVIQNESDPKYKSLLENQYNWIKQNQDAINDKAQKLYNKYVEDRLPYNIKSRCVDFPRLERALDTYLQRQPNQNTNEISR
;
A
#
# COMPACT_ATOMS: atom_id res chain seq x y z
N MET A 1 -18.15 9.33 -4.47
CA MET A 1 -17.23 9.35 -5.62
C MET A 1 -16.31 8.15 -5.51
N SER A 2 -16.32 7.28 -6.52
CA SER A 2 -15.33 6.21 -6.58
C SER A 2 -13.96 6.82 -6.85
N ASN A 3 -13.01 6.62 -5.95
CA ASN A 3 -11.63 6.95 -6.23
C ASN A 3 -11.20 6.16 -7.47
N LYS A 4 -10.74 6.86 -8.48
CA LYS A 4 -10.22 6.22 -9.68
C LYS A 4 -9.05 5.33 -9.26
N LEU A 5 -9.12 4.06 -9.64
CA LEU A 5 -8.02 3.14 -9.39
C LEU A 5 -6.79 3.56 -10.18
N ASP A 6 -5.66 3.68 -9.51
CA ASP A 6 -4.35 3.89 -10.10
C ASP A 6 -3.28 3.16 -9.28
N LEU A 7 -2.09 3.03 -9.83
CA LEU A 7 -0.92 2.55 -9.10
C LEU A 7 -0.12 3.76 -8.59
N TYR A 8 0.44 3.62 -7.39
CA TYR A 8 1.12 4.72 -6.71
C TYR A 8 2.45 4.28 -6.11
N THR A 9 3.38 5.24 -6.01
CA THR A 9 4.53 5.16 -5.11
C THR A 9 4.25 6.01 -3.87
N ILE A 10 4.96 5.74 -2.77
CA ILE A 10 4.90 6.54 -1.54
C ILE A 10 6.05 7.56 -1.57
N ASN A 11 5.78 8.78 -1.09
CA ASN A 11 6.82 9.76 -0.80
C ASN A 11 7.87 9.14 0.12
N ASN A 12 9.15 9.23 -0.25
CA ASN A 12 10.24 8.60 0.49
C ASN A 12 10.36 9.11 1.92
N HIS A 13 10.19 10.40 2.13
CA HIS A 13 10.29 11.00 3.46
C HIS A 13 9.20 10.45 4.40
N TYR A 14 7.96 10.37 3.92
CA TYR A 14 6.85 9.80 4.68
C TYR A 14 7.06 8.30 4.92
N GLY A 15 7.47 7.55 3.89
CA GLY A 15 7.73 6.12 4.03
C GLY A 15 8.80 5.82 5.08
N ASN A 16 9.87 6.59 5.10
CA ASN A 16 10.93 6.47 6.12
C ASN A 16 10.42 6.84 7.52
N PHE A 17 9.59 7.87 7.60
CA PHE A 17 8.96 8.27 8.84
C PHE A 17 8.12 7.14 9.45
N LEU A 18 7.33 6.43 8.64
CA LEU A 18 6.55 5.28 9.09
C LEU A 18 7.45 4.11 9.50
N HIS A 19 8.47 3.81 8.68
CA HIS A 19 9.38 2.69 8.94
C HIS A 19 10.15 2.85 10.26
N ASN A 20 10.46 4.07 10.64
CA ASN A 20 11.10 4.37 11.93
C ASN A 20 10.15 4.16 13.12
N ARG A 21 8.84 4.21 12.90
CA ARG A 21 7.84 3.98 13.95
C ARG A 21 7.38 2.53 14.03
N ASP A 22 7.35 1.86 12.92
CA ASP A 22 7.02 0.44 12.82
C ASP A 22 7.83 -0.16 11.68
N ASN A 23 8.81 -0.97 12.02
CA ASN A 23 9.72 -1.59 11.05
C ASN A 23 9.04 -2.62 10.14
N LYS A 24 7.80 -2.99 10.42
CA LYS A 24 6.98 -3.83 9.55
C LYS A 24 6.34 -3.05 8.40
N SER A 25 6.33 -1.72 8.47
CA SER A 25 5.88 -0.89 7.35
C SER A 25 6.84 -1.04 6.18
N PRO A 26 6.37 -0.82 4.93
CA PRO A 26 7.20 -1.00 3.75
C PRO A 26 8.46 -0.14 3.79
N ASN A 27 9.60 -0.72 3.41
CA ASN A 27 10.83 0.03 3.21
C ASN A 27 10.84 0.59 1.79
N VAL A 28 10.71 1.91 1.67
CA VAL A 28 10.63 2.61 0.39
C VAL A 28 11.98 3.18 -0.06
N SER A 29 13.01 3.17 0.81
CA SER A 29 14.33 3.79 0.54
C SER A 29 15.45 2.78 0.31
N GLY A 30 15.14 1.49 0.12
CA GLY A 30 16.14 0.44 -0.01
C GLY A 30 17.05 0.63 -1.21
N ASN A 31 18.35 0.73 -0.96
CA ASN A 31 19.40 0.86 -1.99
C ASN A 31 19.59 -0.40 -2.84
N LYS A 32 18.82 -1.44 -2.61
CA LYS A 32 19.04 -2.76 -3.22
C LYS A 32 17.92 -3.22 -4.14
N SER A 33 16.85 -2.46 -4.24
CA SER A 33 15.75 -2.79 -5.12
C SER A 33 15.88 -1.98 -6.41
N THR A 34 16.03 -2.67 -7.50
CA THR A 34 15.97 -2.07 -8.85
C THR A 34 14.53 -1.64 -9.19
N ARG A 35 13.55 -1.98 -8.35
CA ARG A 35 12.14 -1.65 -8.56
C ARG A 35 11.62 -0.82 -7.41
N PRO A 36 10.94 0.31 -7.72
CA PRO A 36 10.36 1.13 -6.67
C PRO A 36 9.18 0.43 -6.00
N PHE A 37 8.81 0.90 -4.82
CA PHE A 37 7.57 0.52 -4.18
C PHE A 37 6.38 0.82 -5.10
N VAL A 38 5.45 -0.12 -5.18
CA VAL A 38 4.18 0.05 -5.92
C VAL A 38 3.05 -0.39 -5.02
N GLY A 39 1.98 0.38 -4.99
CA GLY A 39 0.79 0.04 -4.24
C GLY A 39 -0.48 0.64 -4.85
N ILE A 40 -1.61 0.22 -4.31
CA ILE A 40 -2.93 0.79 -4.64
C ILE A 40 -3.52 1.46 -3.41
N ILE A 41 -4.28 2.51 -3.62
CA ILE A 41 -5.01 3.19 -2.54
C ILE A 41 -6.42 2.61 -2.45
N ILE A 42 -6.81 2.20 -1.24
CA ILE A 42 -8.14 1.71 -0.93
C ILE A 42 -8.67 2.41 0.31
N MET A 43 -9.99 2.34 0.51
CA MET A 43 -10.62 2.84 1.73
C MET A 43 -10.79 1.71 2.73
N VAL A 44 -10.26 1.90 3.93
CA VAL A 44 -10.43 0.98 5.06
C VAL A 44 -10.87 1.82 6.25
N ASN A 45 -12.03 1.51 6.83
CA ASN A 45 -12.59 2.23 7.97
C ASN A 45 -12.67 3.76 7.71
N ASN A 46 -13.11 4.14 6.52
CA ASN A 46 -13.22 5.53 6.05
C ASN A 46 -11.88 6.29 5.98
N LYS A 47 -10.77 5.57 5.93
CA LYS A 47 -9.43 6.14 5.79
C LYS A 47 -8.74 5.57 4.56
N ASN A 48 -7.90 6.37 3.93
CA ASN A 48 -7.08 5.91 2.82
C ASN A 48 -5.93 5.05 3.35
N TYR A 49 -5.75 3.90 2.73
CA TYR A 49 -4.62 3.00 2.94
C TYR A 49 -3.97 2.67 1.62
N ILE A 50 -2.65 2.58 1.61
CA ILE A 50 -1.94 2.06 0.44
C ILE A 50 -1.52 0.61 0.73
N VAL A 51 -1.88 -0.30 -0.19
CA VAL A 51 -1.58 -1.72 -0.10
C VAL A 51 -0.42 -2.04 -1.02
N PRO A 52 0.70 -2.57 -0.48
CA PRO A 52 1.84 -2.94 -1.31
C PRO A 52 1.54 -4.08 -2.27
N LEU A 53 2.05 -3.97 -3.49
CA LEU A 53 2.08 -5.03 -4.48
C LEU A 53 3.50 -5.59 -4.56
N THR A 54 3.62 -6.91 -4.68
CA THR A 54 4.90 -7.56 -4.95
C THR A 54 4.90 -8.20 -6.34
N SER A 55 6.05 -8.16 -6.99
CA SER A 55 6.28 -8.85 -8.25
C SER A 55 6.14 -10.36 -8.06
N PRO A 56 5.77 -11.11 -9.12
CA PRO A 56 5.60 -12.56 -9.01
C PRO A 56 6.90 -13.25 -8.62
N LYS A 57 6.79 -14.20 -7.70
CA LYS A 57 7.87 -15.08 -7.25
C LYS A 57 7.35 -16.52 -7.29
N PRO A 58 8.23 -17.53 -7.47
CA PRO A 58 7.79 -18.93 -7.49
C PRO A 58 6.95 -19.33 -6.28
N LYS A 59 7.25 -18.80 -5.10
CA LYS A 59 6.49 -19.09 -3.87
C LYS A 59 5.01 -18.67 -3.98
N HIS A 60 4.69 -17.64 -4.77
CA HIS A 60 3.31 -17.16 -4.90
C HIS A 60 2.40 -18.19 -5.57
N LEU A 61 2.94 -19.10 -6.36
CA LEU A 61 2.15 -20.14 -7.02
C LEU A 61 1.68 -21.23 -6.05
N THR A 62 2.41 -21.45 -4.96
CA THR A 62 2.15 -22.55 -4.00
C THR A 62 1.65 -22.06 -2.65
N MET A 63 1.89 -20.79 -2.28
CA MET A 63 1.40 -20.24 -1.02
C MET A 63 -0.13 -20.27 -0.96
N ARG A 64 -0.66 -20.61 0.21
CA ARG A 64 -2.11 -20.52 0.45
C ARG A 64 -2.50 -19.08 0.74
N THR A 65 -3.70 -18.70 0.33
CA THR A 65 -4.30 -17.42 0.72
C THR A 65 -4.47 -17.37 2.24
N GLN A 66 -4.05 -16.27 2.84
CA GLN A 66 -4.15 -15.98 4.27
C GLN A 66 -4.99 -14.70 4.47
N PRO A 67 -5.48 -14.42 5.68
CA PRO A 67 -6.23 -13.18 5.95
C PRO A 67 -5.48 -11.90 5.58
N ASP A 68 -4.15 -11.93 5.61
CA ASP A 68 -3.26 -10.79 5.38
C ASP A 68 -2.58 -10.80 3.99
N PHE A 69 -2.97 -11.72 3.12
CA PHE A 69 -2.27 -11.95 1.86
C PHE A 69 -3.25 -12.39 0.76
N MET A 70 -3.14 -11.79 -0.42
CA MET A 70 -3.94 -12.14 -1.59
C MET A 70 -3.04 -12.28 -2.81
N LYS A 71 -3.16 -13.41 -3.52
CA LYS A 71 -2.48 -13.59 -4.79
C LYS A 71 -3.16 -12.77 -5.89
N ILE A 72 -2.36 -12.23 -6.78
CA ILE A 72 -2.84 -11.57 -7.99
C ILE A 72 -2.76 -12.61 -9.12
N ASP A 73 -3.90 -12.92 -9.72
CA ASP A 73 -4.03 -13.94 -10.78
C ASP A 73 -3.39 -15.29 -10.38
N ASN A 74 -3.86 -15.86 -9.25
CA ASN A 74 -3.33 -17.12 -8.70
C ASN A 74 -1.82 -17.12 -8.45
N GLY A 75 -1.21 -15.94 -8.29
CA GLY A 75 0.22 -15.76 -8.07
C GLY A 75 1.02 -15.52 -9.34
N ASN A 76 0.43 -15.64 -10.52
CA ASN A 76 1.10 -15.37 -11.79
C ASN A 76 1.55 -13.91 -11.93
N LEU A 77 0.82 -12.99 -11.29
CA LEU A 77 1.11 -11.55 -11.31
C LEU A 77 1.60 -11.02 -9.97
N GLY A 78 2.01 -11.89 -9.04
CA GLY A 78 2.50 -11.50 -7.74
C GLY A 78 1.44 -11.57 -6.66
N ALA A 79 1.49 -10.64 -5.72
CA ALA A 79 0.61 -10.67 -4.55
C ALA A 79 0.39 -9.27 -3.97
N MET A 80 -0.65 -9.17 -3.16
CA MET A 80 -0.97 -8.00 -2.34
C MET A 80 -0.73 -8.35 -0.87
N ASN A 81 0.00 -7.51 -0.16
CA ASN A 81 0.34 -7.73 1.25
C ASN A 81 -0.44 -6.76 2.14
N PHE A 82 -1.59 -7.20 2.64
CA PHE A 82 -2.42 -6.38 3.52
C PHE A 82 -1.82 -6.19 4.91
N ASN A 83 -0.94 -7.10 5.33
CA ASN A 83 -0.25 -7.00 6.63
C ASN A 83 0.63 -5.75 6.74
N ASN A 84 1.17 -5.26 5.63
CA ASN A 84 1.97 -4.02 5.60
C ASN A 84 1.26 -2.87 4.88
N MET A 85 -0.04 -2.93 4.67
CA MET A 85 -0.76 -1.75 4.21
C MET A 85 -0.64 -0.64 5.26
N VAL A 86 -0.49 0.60 4.82
CA VAL A 86 -0.27 1.74 5.71
C VAL A 86 -1.24 2.86 5.38
N PRO A 87 -1.65 3.63 6.39
CA PRO A 87 -2.49 4.80 6.17
C PRO A 87 -1.72 5.83 5.35
N ILE A 88 -2.41 6.51 4.46
CA ILE A 88 -1.80 7.43 3.51
C ILE A 88 -2.71 8.62 3.26
N ASP A 89 -2.13 9.80 3.11
CA ASP A 89 -2.80 10.94 2.49
C ASP A 89 -2.42 10.96 1.01
N PRO A 90 -3.37 11.17 0.08
CA PRO A 90 -3.06 11.17 -1.36
C PRO A 90 -1.97 12.16 -1.75
N SER A 91 -1.79 13.26 -1.01
CA SER A 91 -0.70 14.22 -1.24
C SER A 91 0.69 13.64 -1.02
N LEU A 92 0.78 12.49 -0.33
CA LEU A 92 2.04 11.81 -0.02
C LEU A 92 2.32 10.64 -0.98
N CYS A 93 1.53 10.54 -2.04
CA CYS A 93 1.67 9.53 -3.08
C CYS A 93 1.95 10.17 -4.42
N ASN A 94 2.67 9.44 -5.28
CA ASN A 94 2.86 9.82 -6.67
C ASN A 94 2.25 8.76 -7.58
N LYS A 95 1.37 9.18 -8.48
CA LYS A 95 0.75 8.30 -9.46
C LYS A 95 1.80 7.75 -10.42
N ILE A 96 1.75 6.44 -10.67
CA ILE A 96 2.59 5.80 -11.68
C ILE A 96 1.90 5.95 -13.03
N VAL A 97 2.60 6.55 -14.00
CA VAL A 97 2.16 6.60 -15.40
C VAL A 97 2.74 5.39 -16.11
N ILE A 98 1.95 4.33 -16.24
CA ILE A 98 2.42 3.03 -16.76
C ILE A 98 3.00 3.17 -18.17
N GLN A 99 2.41 4.04 -19.00
CA GLN A 99 2.87 4.28 -20.37
C GLN A 99 4.31 4.80 -20.44
N ASN A 100 4.79 5.42 -19.37
CA ASN A 100 6.16 5.97 -19.30
C ASN A 100 7.20 4.94 -18.84
N GLU A 101 6.78 3.72 -18.49
CA GLU A 101 7.73 2.67 -18.10
C GLU A 101 8.53 2.21 -19.31
N SER A 102 9.86 2.27 -19.20
CA SER A 102 10.79 1.95 -20.29
C SER A 102 11.05 0.46 -20.45
N ASP A 103 10.96 -0.33 -19.36
CA ASP A 103 11.13 -1.78 -19.41
C ASP A 103 9.83 -2.45 -19.90
N PRO A 104 9.81 -3.06 -21.11
CA PRO A 104 8.59 -3.64 -21.65
C PRO A 104 7.99 -4.75 -20.80
N LYS A 105 8.83 -5.56 -20.16
CA LYS A 105 8.36 -6.66 -19.29
C LYS A 105 7.70 -6.11 -18.03
N TYR A 106 8.33 -5.14 -17.40
CA TYR A 106 7.79 -4.49 -16.20
C TYR A 106 6.53 -3.70 -16.51
N LYS A 107 6.51 -3.00 -17.64
CA LYS A 107 5.30 -2.30 -18.13
C LYS A 107 4.14 -3.26 -18.31
N SER A 108 4.36 -4.40 -18.95
CA SER A 108 3.34 -5.44 -19.12
C SER A 108 2.84 -5.98 -17.78
N LEU A 109 3.74 -6.20 -16.82
CA LEU A 109 3.35 -6.63 -15.47
C LEU A 109 2.44 -5.62 -14.79
N LEU A 110 2.80 -4.33 -14.83
CA LEU A 110 1.99 -3.28 -14.22
C LEU A 110 0.60 -3.17 -14.88
N GLU A 111 0.53 -3.25 -16.19
CA GLU A 111 -0.74 -3.24 -16.93
C GLU A 111 -1.62 -4.43 -16.56
N ASN A 112 -1.04 -5.61 -16.46
CA ASN A 112 -1.77 -6.83 -16.11
C ASN A 112 -2.23 -6.81 -14.65
N GLN A 113 -1.38 -6.36 -13.73
CA GLN A 113 -1.77 -6.15 -12.33
C GLN A 113 -2.92 -5.15 -12.21
N TYR A 114 -2.81 -4.03 -12.88
CA TYR A 114 -3.86 -3.00 -12.90
C TYR A 114 -5.20 -3.56 -13.38
N ASN A 115 -5.21 -4.28 -14.48
CA ASN A 115 -6.43 -4.85 -15.06
C ASN A 115 -7.06 -5.89 -14.12
N TRP A 116 -6.25 -6.75 -13.52
CA TRP A 116 -6.74 -7.75 -12.56
C TRP A 116 -7.34 -7.09 -11.32
N ILE A 117 -6.65 -6.11 -10.77
CA ILE A 117 -7.10 -5.37 -9.57
C ILE A 117 -8.42 -4.64 -9.87
N LYS A 118 -8.52 -4.02 -11.04
CA LYS A 118 -9.74 -3.33 -11.48
C LYS A 118 -10.96 -4.24 -11.49
N GLN A 119 -10.78 -5.50 -11.87
CA GLN A 119 -11.84 -6.51 -11.91
C GLN A 119 -12.16 -7.11 -10.55
N ASN A 120 -11.30 -6.94 -9.55
CA ASN A 120 -11.39 -7.58 -8.24
C ASN A 120 -11.47 -6.59 -7.07
N GLN A 121 -11.86 -5.35 -7.32
CA GLN A 121 -11.85 -4.29 -6.31
C GLN A 121 -12.69 -4.63 -5.08
N ASP A 122 -13.89 -5.18 -5.27
CA ASP A 122 -14.78 -5.50 -4.16
C ASP A 122 -14.16 -6.55 -3.22
N ALA A 123 -13.58 -7.60 -3.80
CA ALA A 123 -12.91 -8.64 -3.02
C ALA A 123 -11.69 -8.09 -2.27
N ILE A 124 -10.93 -7.20 -2.91
CA ILE A 124 -9.76 -6.55 -2.32
C ILE A 124 -10.17 -5.68 -1.13
N ASN A 125 -11.17 -4.82 -1.32
CA ASN A 125 -11.67 -3.93 -0.28
C ASN A 125 -12.23 -4.71 0.91
N ASP A 126 -13.00 -5.75 0.63
CA ASP A 126 -13.58 -6.61 1.66
C ASP A 126 -12.50 -7.31 2.49
N LYS A 127 -11.48 -7.84 1.84
CA LYS A 127 -10.38 -8.51 2.53
C LYS A 127 -9.59 -7.55 3.44
N ALA A 128 -9.30 -6.37 2.94
CA ALA A 128 -8.59 -5.35 3.73
C ALA A 128 -9.40 -4.92 4.95
N GLN A 129 -10.69 -4.67 4.77
CA GLN A 129 -11.58 -4.26 5.87
C GLN A 129 -11.71 -5.36 6.92
N LYS A 130 -11.84 -6.62 6.51
CA LYS A 130 -11.91 -7.77 7.42
C LYS A 130 -10.62 -7.91 8.24
N LEU A 131 -9.45 -7.78 7.61
CA LEU A 131 -8.19 -7.84 8.32
C LEU A 131 -8.08 -6.73 9.37
N TYR A 132 -8.40 -5.50 8.98
CA TYR A 132 -8.39 -4.34 9.88
C TYR A 132 -9.31 -4.57 11.08
N ASN A 133 -10.55 -4.98 10.84
CA ASN A 133 -11.52 -5.22 11.90
C ASN A 133 -11.04 -6.29 12.89
N LYS A 134 -10.53 -7.41 12.36
CA LYS A 134 -10.01 -8.49 13.22
C LYS A 134 -8.78 -8.05 14.01
N TYR A 135 -7.94 -7.21 13.42
CA TYR A 135 -6.77 -6.67 14.10
C TYR A 135 -7.19 -5.81 15.31
N VAL A 136 -8.06 -4.82 15.09
CA VAL A 136 -8.47 -3.89 16.16
C VAL A 136 -9.35 -4.55 17.22
N GLU A 137 -10.06 -5.61 16.87
CA GLU A 137 -10.89 -6.40 17.80
C GLU A 137 -10.13 -7.54 18.48
N ASP A 138 -8.81 -7.65 18.21
CA ASP A 138 -7.92 -8.69 18.75
C ASP A 138 -8.42 -10.11 18.45
N ARG A 139 -8.90 -10.34 17.23
CA ARG A 139 -9.42 -11.64 16.76
C ARG A 139 -8.50 -12.33 15.75
N LEU A 140 -7.30 -11.81 15.50
CA LEU A 140 -6.34 -12.45 14.61
C LEU A 140 -5.53 -13.51 15.35
N PRO A 141 -5.21 -14.66 14.71
CA PRO A 141 -4.19 -15.56 15.22
C PRO A 141 -2.85 -14.83 15.42
N TYR A 142 -2.11 -15.22 16.45
CA TYR A 142 -0.84 -14.55 16.78
C TYR A 142 0.13 -14.50 15.59
N ASN A 143 0.26 -15.60 14.86
CA ASN A 143 1.16 -15.68 13.71
C ASN A 143 0.82 -14.70 12.58
N ILE A 144 -0.44 -14.30 12.46
CA ILE A 144 -0.88 -13.29 11.48
C ILE A 144 -0.73 -11.90 12.07
N LYS A 145 -1.20 -11.69 13.30
CA LYS A 145 -1.13 -10.39 13.98
C LYS A 145 0.32 -9.91 14.09
N SER A 146 1.25 -10.80 14.39
CA SER A 146 2.67 -10.46 14.53
C SER A 146 3.33 -9.98 13.24
N ARG A 147 2.75 -10.30 12.08
CA ARG A 147 3.23 -9.82 10.77
C ARG A 147 2.64 -8.48 10.38
N CYS A 148 1.52 -8.09 10.99
CA CYS A 148 0.85 -6.84 10.66
C CYS A 148 1.55 -5.65 11.26
N VAL A 149 1.54 -4.52 10.55
CA VAL A 149 1.84 -3.22 11.15
C VAL A 149 0.78 -2.91 12.20
N ASP A 150 1.11 -2.06 13.14
CA ASP A 150 0.14 -1.54 14.11
C ASP A 150 -0.71 -0.45 13.43
N PHE A 151 -1.86 -0.83 12.88
CA PHE A 151 -2.71 0.07 12.10
C PHE A 151 -3.10 1.33 12.87
N PRO A 152 -3.65 1.24 14.11
CA PRO A 152 -4.01 2.45 14.84
C PRO A 152 -2.82 3.36 15.16
N ARG A 153 -1.66 2.77 15.47
CA ARG A 153 -0.43 3.53 15.73
C ARG A 153 0.01 4.32 14.52
N LEU A 154 -0.04 3.71 13.33
CA LEU A 154 0.36 4.37 12.10
C LEU A 154 -0.67 5.43 11.65
N GLU A 155 -1.95 5.25 11.98
CA GLU A 155 -2.96 6.28 11.75
C GLU A 155 -2.64 7.55 12.56
N ARG A 156 -2.27 7.39 13.84
CA ARG A 156 -1.82 8.51 14.66
C ARG A 156 -0.52 9.13 14.13
N ALA A 157 0.38 8.29 13.62
CA ALA A 157 1.63 8.76 13.01
C ALA A 157 1.37 9.62 11.78
N LEU A 158 0.41 9.23 10.93
CA LEU A 158 0.01 10.04 9.78
C LEU A 158 -0.52 11.41 10.21
N ASP A 159 -1.40 11.45 11.21
CA ASP A 159 -1.93 12.71 11.74
C ASP A 159 -0.79 13.61 12.23
N THR A 160 0.15 13.06 12.98
CA THR A 160 1.33 13.77 13.45
C THR A 160 2.18 14.30 12.29
N TYR A 161 2.39 13.49 11.28
CA TYR A 161 3.18 13.88 10.11
C TYR A 161 2.55 15.06 9.37
N LEU A 162 1.23 15.00 9.14
CA LEU A 162 0.51 16.05 8.43
C LEU A 162 0.51 17.37 9.22
N GLN A 163 0.43 17.32 10.55
CA GLN A 163 0.50 18.52 11.40
C GLN A 163 1.87 19.19 11.38
N ARG A 164 2.93 18.41 11.19
CA ARG A 164 4.31 18.93 11.15
C ARG A 164 4.73 19.48 9.79
N GLN A 165 3.95 19.23 8.74
CA GLN A 165 4.24 19.82 7.43
C GLN A 165 3.96 21.31 7.47
N PRO A 166 4.92 22.19 7.08
CA PRO A 166 4.63 23.61 6.99
C PRO A 166 3.52 23.83 5.96
N ASN A 167 2.51 24.59 6.33
CA ASN A 167 1.46 25.01 5.39
C ASN A 167 2.12 25.72 4.21
N GLN A 168 2.11 25.13 3.05
CA GLN A 168 2.62 25.75 1.83
C GLN A 168 1.74 26.93 1.37
N ASN A 169 0.65 27.22 2.10
CA ASN A 169 -0.34 28.23 1.71
C ASN A 169 -0.16 29.60 2.38
N THR A 170 0.97 29.90 3.01
CA THR A 170 1.17 31.22 3.64
C THR A 170 2.06 32.17 2.86
N ASN A 171 2.43 31.88 1.61
CA ASN A 171 3.33 32.74 0.83
C ASN A 171 2.67 33.47 -0.35
N GLU A 172 1.36 33.63 -0.40
CA GLU A 172 0.72 34.42 -1.45
C GLU A 172 -0.07 35.63 -0.98
N ILE A 173 0.13 36.12 0.23
CA ILE A 173 -0.44 37.41 0.62
C ILE A 173 0.66 38.27 1.25
N SER A 174 1.58 38.78 0.48
CA SER A 174 2.28 40.00 0.75
C SER A 174 3.08 40.48 -0.47
N ARG A 175 2.35 41.01 -1.45
CA ARG A 175 2.86 42.06 -2.35
C ARG A 175 1.69 42.83 -2.94
#